data_ebb5f55ad550a2f766046778f6089603
#
_entry.id   ebb5f55ad550a2f766046778f6089603
#
_cell.length_a   1.000
_cell.length_b   1.000
_cell.length_c   1.000
_cell.angle_alpha   90.00
_cell.angle_beta   90.00
_cell.angle_gamma   90.00
#
_symmetry.space_group_name_H-M   'P 1'
#
loop_
_entity.id
_entity.type
_entity.pdbx_description
1 polymer ?
#
loop_
_entity_poly.entity_id
_entity_poly.type
_entity_poly.pdbx_seq_one_letter_code
_entity_poly.pdbx_strand_id
1 'polypeptide(L)'
;MRPNSQGLKHKSSHDTEREFGGTLGAICIPVFLPLTVLFLISVSRCPEASVLKWPPSLPSTDHLWDPLALMVLLGWISLHALLYLTPVGKVSEGLVLRDGTRLKYPINGFHGLCISGVLLLLLVGLGAPLGYLFELLVPLAVCAIAVSFLFSVYLYIRSFCAPSDALALGGNTGNPLYDFFIGRELNPRIGNFDLKYFCELRPGLIGWVVINLGMLMKEVELRGSPSLAMILVNCFQLLYVADALWNEEAVLTTMDIVHDGFGFMLVFGDLAWVPFTYSLQAAFLVVHPQALTFLGAAAIIALNGVGYYIFRKSNSQKNQFRRDPSHPSVARLETIATATGKRLLVSGWWGLVRHPNYLGDLLMALAWSLPCGKTLSE
;
A
#
# COMPACT_ATOMS: atom_id res chain seq x y z
N MET A 1 -35.97 26.55 -49.28
CA MET A 1 -35.23 25.30 -49.07
C MET A 1 -34.51 25.39 -47.71
N ARG A 2 -34.98 24.64 -46.74
CA ARG A 2 -34.33 24.55 -45.40
C ARG A 2 -33.38 23.33 -45.42
N PRO A 3 -32.14 23.43 -44.96
CA PRO A 3 -31.30 22.26 -44.81
C PRO A 3 -31.68 21.50 -43.54
N ASN A 4 -31.82 20.20 -43.71
CA ASN A 4 -32.10 19.18 -42.73
C ASN A 4 -31.00 19.08 -41.68
N SER A 5 -31.30 19.35 -40.41
CA SER A 5 -30.41 19.06 -39.29
C SER A 5 -30.57 17.56 -38.92
N GLN A 6 -29.76 16.73 -39.51
CA GLN A 6 -29.58 15.38 -39.00
C GLN A 6 -28.83 15.46 -37.66
N GLY A 7 -29.55 15.16 -36.59
CA GLY A 7 -28.99 15.00 -35.27
C GLY A 7 -28.02 13.84 -35.25
N LEU A 8 -26.74 14.14 -35.10
CA LEU A 8 -25.69 13.19 -34.68
C LEU A 8 -26.06 12.66 -33.29
N LYS A 9 -26.70 11.50 -33.26
CA LYS A 9 -26.78 10.69 -32.05
C LYS A 9 -25.34 10.33 -31.66
N HIS A 10 -24.79 11.02 -30.68
CA HIS A 10 -23.60 10.61 -29.97
C HIS A 10 -23.91 9.25 -29.32
N LYS A 11 -23.49 8.19 -29.99
CA LYS A 11 -23.41 6.86 -29.42
C LYS A 11 -22.31 6.92 -28.37
N SER A 12 -22.65 7.12 -27.11
CA SER A 12 -21.73 6.92 -25.98
C SER A 12 -21.53 5.41 -25.80
N SER A 13 -20.71 4.80 -26.65
CA SER A 13 -20.14 3.50 -26.35
C SER A 13 -18.94 3.74 -25.43
N HIS A 14 -19.17 3.94 -24.14
CA HIS A 14 -18.18 3.69 -23.11
C HIS A 14 -18.06 2.17 -22.93
N ASP A 15 -17.47 1.48 -23.88
CA ASP A 15 -16.74 0.25 -23.64
C ASP A 15 -15.44 0.66 -22.93
N THR A 16 -15.53 1.00 -21.64
CA THR A 16 -14.35 1.05 -20.78
C THR A 16 -13.89 -0.39 -20.65
N GLU A 17 -12.71 -0.70 -21.22
CA GLU A 17 -12.05 -1.97 -20.99
C GLU A 17 -11.98 -2.19 -19.47
N ARG A 18 -12.63 -3.27 -19.01
CA ARG A 18 -12.65 -3.62 -17.59
C ARG A 18 -11.30 -4.20 -17.22
N GLU A 19 -10.63 -3.58 -16.27
CA GLU A 19 -9.35 -4.04 -15.73
C GLU A 19 -9.50 -5.34 -14.90
N PHE A 20 -8.38 -5.94 -14.49
CA PHE A 20 -8.33 -7.13 -13.62
C PHE A 20 -9.12 -8.35 -14.15
N GLY A 21 -9.26 -8.51 -15.46
CA GLY A 21 -10.05 -9.60 -16.05
C GLY A 21 -11.57 -9.41 -15.95
N GLY A 22 -12.01 -8.18 -15.72
CA GLY A 22 -13.42 -7.78 -15.72
C GLY A 22 -14.19 -8.38 -14.54
N THR A 23 -15.44 -8.78 -14.80
CA THR A 23 -16.33 -9.33 -13.77
C THR A 23 -15.80 -10.62 -13.13
N LEU A 24 -15.13 -11.48 -13.91
CA LEU A 24 -14.55 -12.72 -13.39
C LEU A 24 -13.46 -12.42 -12.35
N GLY A 25 -12.55 -11.50 -12.67
CA GLY A 25 -11.53 -11.05 -11.73
C GLY A 25 -12.12 -10.41 -10.49
N ALA A 26 -13.15 -9.57 -10.66
CA ALA A 26 -13.85 -8.93 -9.55
C ALA A 26 -14.55 -9.93 -8.60
N ILE A 27 -14.86 -11.14 -9.05
CA ILE A 27 -15.38 -12.23 -8.21
C ILE A 27 -14.24 -13.03 -7.58
N CYS A 28 -13.23 -13.39 -8.36
CA CYS A 28 -12.17 -14.28 -7.92
C CYS A 28 -11.19 -13.60 -6.96
N ILE A 29 -10.77 -12.37 -7.24
CA ILE A 29 -9.75 -11.66 -6.46
C ILE A 29 -10.19 -11.47 -5.00
N PRO A 30 -11.42 -11.03 -4.66
CA PRO A 30 -11.87 -10.90 -3.28
C PRO A 30 -11.90 -12.19 -2.47
N VAL A 31 -11.87 -13.35 -3.13
CA VAL A 31 -11.81 -14.66 -2.48
C VAL A 31 -10.36 -15.14 -2.36
N PHE A 32 -9.62 -15.10 -3.47
CA PHE A 32 -8.28 -15.68 -3.51
C PHE A 32 -7.22 -14.85 -2.79
N LEU A 33 -7.28 -13.51 -2.84
CA LEU A 33 -6.27 -12.68 -2.15
C LEU A 33 -6.31 -12.82 -0.62
N PRO A 34 -7.47 -12.78 0.07
CA PRO A 34 -7.55 -13.05 1.50
C PRO A 34 -6.99 -14.43 1.87
N LEU A 35 -7.35 -15.47 1.10
CA LEU A 35 -6.83 -16.83 1.31
C LEU A 35 -5.30 -16.88 1.11
N THR A 36 -4.78 -16.15 0.11
CA THR A 36 -3.34 -16.04 -0.12
C THR A 36 -2.62 -15.39 1.04
N VAL A 37 -3.15 -14.31 1.61
CA VAL A 37 -2.56 -13.65 2.79
C VAL A 37 -2.48 -14.63 3.96
N LEU A 38 -3.58 -15.32 4.30
CA LEU A 38 -3.62 -16.26 5.40
C LEU A 38 -2.71 -17.46 5.15
N PHE A 39 -2.66 -17.97 3.93
CA PHE A 39 -1.76 -19.06 3.53
C PHE A 39 -0.29 -18.66 3.70
N LEU A 40 0.13 -17.49 3.18
CA LEU A 40 1.51 -17.03 3.27
C LEU A 40 1.95 -16.76 4.71
N ILE A 41 1.10 -16.17 5.55
CA ILE A 41 1.38 -16.00 6.98
C ILE A 41 1.56 -17.36 7.65
N SER A 42 0.67 -18.32 7.34
CA SER A 42 0.74 -19.66 7.93
C SER A 42 2.02 -20.38 7.53
N VAL A 43 2.38 -20.34 6.24
CA VAL A 43 3.61 -20.97 5.75
C VAL A 43 4.85 -20.31 6.35
N SER A 44 4.90 -18.99 6.45
CA SER A 44 6.06 -18.27 7.01
C SER A 44 6.35 -18.61 8.48
N ARG A 45 5.33 -19.08 9.21
CA ARG A 45 5.41 -19.48 10.63
C ARG A 45 5.64 -20.96 10.85
N CYS A 46 5.59 -21.78 9.79
CA CYS A 46 5.83 -23.22 9.91
C CYS A 46 7.33 -23.52 10.00
N PRO A 47 7.77 -24.51 10.81
CA PRO A 47 9.17 -24.94 10.86
C PRO A 47 9.72 -25.40 9.49
N GLU A 48 8.86 -25.95 8.65
CA GLU A 48 9.17 -26.33 7.26
C GLU A 48 8.44 -25.37 6.32
N ALA A 49 8.95 -24.13 6.19
CA ALA A 49 8.35 -23.13 5.33
C ALA A 49 8.56 -23.49 3.85
N SER A 50 7.53 -24.03 3.22
CA SER A 50 7.53 -24.33 1.79
C SER A 50 6.16 -24.03 1.19
N VAL A 51 6.13 -23.18 0.16
CA VAL A 51 4.91 -22.90 -0.62
C VAL A 51 4.54 -24.06 -1.56
N LEU A 52 5.45 -25.02 -1.76
CA LEU A 52 5.27 -26.18 -2.63
C LEU A 52 4.75 -27.40 -1.89
N LYS A 53 4.82 -27.43 -0.56
CA LYS A 53 4.33 -28.56 0.26
C LYS A 53 2.82 -28.50 0.39
N TRP A 54 2.13 -29.52 -0.13
CA TRP A 54 0.69 -29.62 -0.08
C TRP A 54 0.26 -30.92 0.65
N PRO A 55 -0.76 -30.91 1.53
CA PRO A 55 -1.49 -29.74 2.02
C PRO A 55 -0.65 -28.88 2.97
N PRO A 56 -0.87 -27.56 2.97
CA PRO A 56 -0.20 -26.68 3.93
C PRO A 56 -0.67 -27.00 5.34
N SER A 57 0.22 -26.88 6.33
CA SER A 57 -0.16 -26.91 7.73
C SER A 57 -0.93 -25.62 8.06
N LEU A 58 -2.26 -25.66 7.92
CA LEU A 58 -3.12 -24.55 8.29
C LEU A 58 -3.18 -24.41 9.81
N PRO A 59 -3.27 -23.19 10.36
CA PRO A 59 -3.52 -22.99 11.77
C PRO A 59 -4.82 -23.70 12.17
N SER A 60 -4.88 -24.22 13.39
CA SER A 60 -6.15 -24.73 13.92
C SER A 60 -7.18 -23.60 13.92
N THR A 61 -8.44 -23.94 13.70
CA THR A 61 -9.54 -22.93 13.67
C THR A 61 -9.65 -22.14 14.96
N ASP A 62 -9.17 -22.69 16.08
CA ASP A 62 -9.15 -22.06 17.41
C ASP A 62 -8.22 -20.83 17.48
N HIS A 63 -7.30 -20.68 16.52
CA HIS A 63 -6.34 -19.57 16.45
C HIS A 63 -6.66 -18.55 15.35
N LEU A 64 -7.80 -18.65 14.67
CA LEU A 64 -8.18 -17.73 13.60
C LEU A 64 -8.79 -16.43 14.14
N TRP A 65 -9.35 -16.45 15.33
CA TRP A 65 -10.06 -15.32 15.92
C TRP A 65 -9.61 -15.05 17.35
N ASP A 66 -9.37 -13.78 17.64
CA ASP A 66 -9.10 -13.28 18.97
C ASP A 66 -9.76 -11.89 19.15
N PRO A 67 -10.63 -11.69 20.15
CA PRO A 67 -11.22 -10.36 20.43
C PRO A 67 -10.18 -9.27 20.67
N LEU A 68 -9.01 -9.62 21.23
CA LEU A 68 -7.91 -8.69 21.42
C LEU A 68 -7.37 -8.18 20.10
N ALA A 69 -7.25 -9.05 19.09
CA ALA A 69 -6.82 -8.65 17.75
C ALA A 69 -7.77 -7.62 17.13
N LEU A 70 -9.08 -7.80 17.27
CA LEU A 70 -10.05 -6.82 16.81
C LEU A 70 -9.92 -5.49 17.56
N MET A 71 -9.78 -5.53 18.90
CA MET A 71 -9.58 -4.31 19.70
C MET A 71 -8.31 -3.57 19.32
N VAL A 72 -7.20 -4.28 19.13
CA VAL A 72 -5.92 -3.72 18.69
C VAL A 72 -6.07 -3.07 17.31
N LEU A 73 -6.69 -3.76 16.35
CA LEU A 73 -6.90 -3.23 15.00
C LEU A 73 -7.79 -1.98 15.00
N LEU A 74 -8.93 -2.02 15.68
CA LEU A 74 -9.85 -0.88 15.73
C LEU A 74 -9.25 0.29 16.50
N GLY A 75 -8.54 0.02 17.61
CA GLY A 75 -7.79 1.02 18.37
C GLY A 75 -6.70 1.68 17.52
N TRP A 76 -5.98 0.89 16.71
CA TRP A 76 -4.97 1.36 15.77
C TRP A 76 -5.56 2.28 14.69
N ILE A 77 -6.63 1.85 14.03
CA ILE A 77 -7.33 2.67 13.02
C ILE A 77 -7.85 3.96 13.65
N SER A 78 -8.45 3.88 14.83
CA SER A 78 -8.98 5.04 15.57
C SER A 78 -7.88 6.03 15.96
N LEU A 79 -6.74 5.54 16.45
CA LEU A 79 -5.58 6.37 16.76
C LEU A 79 -5.11 7.14 15.52
N HIS A 80 -4.94 6.45 14.39
CA HIS A 80 -4.52 7.09 13.16
C HIS A 80 -5.56 8.05 12.59
N ALA A 81 -6.85 7.78 12.76
CA ALA A 81 -7.91 8.72 12.41
C ALA A 81 -7.84 10.01 13.24
N LEU A 82 -7.56 9.90 14.52
CA LEU A 82 -7.33 11.06 15.38
C LEU A 82 -6.08 11.83 14.97
N LEU A 83 -4.97 11.13 14.71
CA LEU A 83 -3.73 11.77 14.24
C LEU A 83 -3.91 12.46 12.86
N TYR A 84 -4.71 11.89 11.96
CA TYR A 84 -5.07 12.51 10.69
C TYR A 84 -5.79 13.84 10.87
N LEU A 85 -6.67 13.93 11.85
CA LEU A 85 -7.45 15.14 12.15
C LEU A 85 -6.64 16.21 12.91
N THR A 86 -5.43 15.90 13.38
CA THR A 86 -4.61 16.90 14.07
C THR A 86 -4.14 17.98 13.11
N PRO A 87 -4.21 19.27 13.45
CA PRO A 87 -3.82 20.38 12.60
C PRO A 87 -2.29 20.58 12.58
N VAL A 88 -1.55 19.49 12.33
CA VAL A 88 -0.08 19.48 12.23
C VAL A 88 0.32 19.26 10.79
N GLY A 89 1.43 19.85 10.36
CA GLY A 89 1.92 19.75 8.99
C GLY A 89 1.29 20.82 8.07
N LYS A 90 1.50 20.64 6.77
CA LYS A 90 0.93 21.52 5.73
C LYS A 90 -0.36 20.93 5.17
N VAL A 91 -1.18 21.79 4.56
CA VAL A 91 -2.31 21.35 3.74
C VAL A 91 -1.94 21.54 2.28
N SER A 92 -2.07 20.48 1.48
CA SER A 92 -1.83 20.52 0.03
C SER A 92 -3.12 20.31 -0.74
N GLU A 93 -3.19 20.92 -1.93
CA GLU A 93 -4.32 20.75 -2.83
C GLU A 93 -4.05 19.60 -3.82
N GLY A 94 -5.06 18.77 -4.01
CA GLY A 94 -5.05 17.72 -5.03
C GLY A 94 -5.20 18.30 -6.45
N LEU A 95 -5.32 17.43 -7.43
CA LEU A 95 -5.60 17.82 -8.81
C LEU A 95 -7.02 18.39 -8.94
N VAL A 96 -7.23 19.15 -10.02
CA VAL A 96 -8.55 19.70 -10.35
C VAL A 96 -9.51 18.57 -10.65
N LEU A 97 -10.64 18.53 -9.97
CA LEU A 97 -11.74 17.60 -10.20
C LEU A 97 -12.58 18.03 -11.42
N ARG A 98 -13.57 17.21 -11.81
CA ARG A 98 -14.43 17.47 -12.96
C ARG A 98 -15.30 18.71 -12.80
N ASP A 99 -15.68 19.03 -11.57
CA ASP A 99 -16.44 20.24 -11.20
C ASP A 99 -15.57 21.50 -11.16
N GLY A 100 -14.26 21.39 -11.44
CA GLY A 100 -13.29 22.49 -11.40
C GLY A 100 -12.75 22.79 -10.00
N THR A 101 -13.18 22.10 -8.97
CA THR A 101 -12.71 22.27 -7.59
C THR A 101 -11.41 21.49 -7.31
N ARG A 102 -10.77 21.79 -6.19
CA ARG A 102 -9.62 21.03 -5.67
C ARG A 102 -9.89 20.59 -4.25
N LEU A 103 -9.62 19.32 -3.99
CA LEU A 103 -9.69 18.79 -2.63
C LEU A 103 -8.44 19.15 -1.84
N LYS A 104 -8.61 19.43 -0.56
CA LYS A 104 -7.52 19.72 0.37
C LYS A 104 -7.19 18.48 1.19
N TYR A 105 -5.89 18.24 1.39
CA TYR A 105 -5.34 17.08 2.07
C TYR A 105 -4.33 17.50 3.15
N PRO A 106 -4.46 17.03 4.40
CA PRO A 106 -3.46 17.26 5.42
C PRO A 106 -2.23 16.38 5.15
N ILE A 107 -1.06 17.00 5.05
CA ILE A 107 0.22 16.31 4.87
C ILE A 107 0.84 16.11 6.25
N ASN A 108 0.43 15.06 6.95
CA ASN A 108 0.84 14.78 8.33
C ASN A 108 1.11 13.29 8.63
N GLY A 109 1.20 12.44 7.59
CA GLY A 109 1.45 11.02 7.76
C GLY A 109 2.82 10.73 8.39
N PHE A 110 3.85 11.47 8.03
CA PHE A 110 5.17 11.33 8.66
C PHE A 110 5.14 11.68 10.17
N HIS A 111 4.36 12.68 10.59
CA HIS A 111 4.14 12.97 12.00
C HIS A 111 3.42 11.81 12.69
N GLY A 112 2.44 11.18 11.99
CA GLY A 112 1.77 9.97 12.47
C GLY A 112 2.75 8.82 12.72
N LEU A 113 3.70 8.59 11.81
CA LEU A 113 4.78 7.61 12.00
C LEU A 113 5.64 7.92 13.23
N CYS A 114 6.09 9.18 13.36
CA CYS A 114 6.92 9.60 14.50
C CYS A 114 6.19 9.43 15.83
N ILE A 115 4.93 9.86 15.92
CA ILE A 115 4.12 9.73 17.15
C ILE A 115 3.90 8.26 17.49
N SER A 116 3.61 7.42 16.48
CA SER A 116 3.47 5.97 16.66
C SER A 116 4.77 5.35 17.18
N GLY A 117 5.92 5.76 16.64
CA GLY A 117 7.23 5.31 17.13
C GLY A 117 7.48 5.67 18.59
N VAL A 118 7.18 6.92 18.99
CA VAL A 118 7.29 7.36 20.39
C VAL A 118 6.36 6.58 21.30
N LEU A 119 5.10 6.37 20.89
CA LEU A 119 4.13 5.58 21.66
C LEU A 119 4.60 4.13 21.84
N LEU A 120 5.14 3.51 20.80
CA LEU A 120 5.68 2.14 20.89
C LEU A 120 6.87 2.06 21.82
N LEU A 121 7.80 3.02 21.75
CA LEU A 121 8.94 3.08 22.66
C LEU A 121 8.49 3.24 24.12
N LEU A 122 7.48 4.06 24.38
CA LEU A 122 6.89 4.22 25.71
C LEU A 122 6.24 2.92 26.18
N LEU A 123 5.46 2.25 25.34
CA LEU A 123 4.81 0.98 25.68
C LEU A 123 5.85 -0.11 25.99
N VAL A 124 6.91 -0.24 25.19
CA VAL A 124 8.01 -1.17 25.45
C VAL A 124 8.72 -0.81 26.76
N GLY A 125 8.99 0.48 27.01
CA GLY A 125 9.59 0.96 28.26
C GLY A 125 8.74 0.70 29.51
N LEU A 126 7.41 0.62 29.35
CA LEU A 126 6.46 0.23 30.39
C LEU A 126 6.27 -1.29 30.52
N GLY A 127 7.00 -2.08 29.73
CA GLY A 127 6.96 -3.53 29.79
C GLY A 127 5.85 -4.17 28.95
N ALA A 128 5.23 -3.45 28.02
CA ALA A 128 4.25 -4.05 27.11
C ALA A 128 4.91 -5.10 26.20
N PRO A 129 4.33 -6.32 26.09
CA PRO A 129 4.92 -7.41 25.33
C PRO A 129 4.65 -7.22 23.82
N LEU A 130 5.40 -6.31 23.16
CA LEU A 130 5.21 -6.03 21.73
C LEU A 130 5.42 -7.28 20.85
N GLY A 131 6.28 -8.22 21.27
CA GLY A 131 6.49 -9.51 20.63
C GLY A 131 5.23 -10.37 20.53
N TYR A 132 4.20 -10.09 21.36
CA TYR A 132 2.91 -10.78 21.30
C TYR A 132 2.15 -10.53 19.97
N LEU A 133 2.52 -9.50 19.20
CA LEU A 133 2.02 -9.31 17.85
C LEU A 133 2.33 -10.49 16.91
N PHE A 134 3.38 -11.26 17.18
CA PHE A 134 3.65 -12.50 16.45
C PHE A 134 2.54 -13.52 16.66
N GLU A 135 2.04 -13.69 17.89
CA GLU A 135 0.93 -14.61 18.19
C GLU A 135 -0.38 -14.12 17.58
N LEU A 136 -0.62 -12.81 17.62
CA LEU A 136 -1.81 -12.17 17.07
C LEU A 136 -1.79 -12.01 15.54
N LEU A 137 -0.71 -12.37 14.83
CA LEU A 137 -0.56 -12.04 13.41
C LEU A 137 -1.71 -12.61 12.54
N VAL A 138 -2.08 -13.88 12.76
CA VAL A 138 -3.22 -14.51 12.04
C VAL A 138 -4.56 -13.90 12.44
N PRO A 139 -4.93 -13.79 13.73
CA PRO A 139 -6.16 -13.12 14.13
C PRO A 139 -6.26 -11.66 13.64
N LEU A 140 -5.16 -10.90 13.68
CA LEU A 140 -5.11 -9.54 13.14
C LEU A 140 -5.40 -9.51 11.62
N ALA A 141 -4.79 -10.43 10.86
CA ALA A 141 -5.05 -10.53 9.42
C ALA A 141 -6.52 -10.88 9.14
N VAL A 142 -7.10 -11.83 9.87
CA VAL A 142 -8.53 -12.19 9.75
C VAL A 142 -9.41 -10.98 10.07
N CYS A 143 -9.13 -10.26 11.16
CA CYS A 143 -9.87 -9.05 11.51
C CYS A 143 -9.72 -7.95 10.43
N ALA A 144 -8.51 -7.74 9.89
CA ALA A 144 -8.27 -6.75 8.84
C ALA A 144 -9.01 -7.09 7.54
N ILE A 145 -9.04 -8.38 7.16
CA ILE A 145 -9.82 -8.87 6.02
C ILE A 145 -11.32 -8.60 6.25
N ALA A 146 -11.85 -8.96 7.43
CA ALA A 146 -13.26 -8.74 7.75
C ALA A 146 -13.62 -7.24 7.75
N VAL A 147 -12.79 -6.40 8.36
CA VAL A 147 -12.96 -4.94 8.36
C VAL A 147 -12.90 -4.40 6.93
N SER A 148 -12.00 -4.89 6.08
CA SER A 148 -11.91 -4.48 4.68
C SER A 148 -13.18 -4.81 3.90
N PHE A 149 -13.76 -5.99 4.08
CA PHE A 149 -15.05 -6.35 3.47
C PHE A 149 -16.19 -5.46 3.95
N LEU A 150 -16.33 -5.30 5.26
CA LEU A 150 -17.40 -4.49 5.84
C LEU A 150 -17.30 -3.03 5.41
N PHE A 151 -16.09 -2.49 5.39
CA PHE A 151 -15.84 -1.13 4.96
C PHE A 151 -16.11 -0.96 3.46
N SER A 152 -15.75 -1.93 2.62
CA SER A 152 -16.07 -1.92 1.19
C SER A 152 -17.57 -1.96 0.93
N VAL A 153 -18.33 -2.75 1.70
CA VAL A 153 -19.80 -2.76 1.64
C VAL A 153 -20.37 -1.38 2.01
N TYR A 154 -19.86 -0.76 3.08
CA TYR A 154 -20.25 0.60 3.47
C TYR A 154 -20.00 1.60 2.34
N LEU A 155 -18.79 1.59 1.73
CA LEU A 155 -18.43 2.49 0.64
C LEU A 155 -19.32 2.27 -0.59
N TYR A 156 -19.61 1.02 -0.92
CA TYR A 156 -20.49 0.69 -2.03
C TYR A 156 -21.92 1.21 -1.81
N ILE A 157 -22.52 0.96 -0.64
CA ILE A 157 -23.87 1.46 -0.29
C ILE A 157 -23.88 2.99 -0.29
N ARG A 158 -22.90 3.62 0.36
CA ARG A 158 -22.76 5.06 0.42
C ARG A 158 -22.68 5.71 -0.97
N SER A 159 -22.02 5.08 -1.92
CA SER A 159 -21.80 5.60 -3.27
C SER A 159 -23.09 5.87 -4.05
N PHE A 160 -24.22 5.26 -3.67
CA PHE A 160 -25.53 5.54 -4.30
C PHE A 160 -26.09 6.92 -3.91
N CYS A 161 -25.58 7.52 -2.83
CA CYS A 161 -25.94 8.88 -2.41
C CYS A 161 -24.91 9.92 -2.92
N ALA A 162 -23.84 9.50 -3.58
CA ALA A 162 -22.80 10.39 -4.11
C ALA A 162 -23.29 11.09 -5.39
N PRO A 163 -22.92 12.37 -5.62
CA PRO A 163 -23.21 13.06 -6.86
C PRO A 163 -22.47 12.42 -8.04
N SER A 164 -23.01 12.53 -9.25
CA SER A 164 -22.49 11.84 -10.44
C SER A 164 -21.06 12.26 -10.84
N ASP A 165 -20.65 13.47 -10.53
CA ASP A 165 -19.31 14.02 -10.77
C ASP A 165 -18.26 13.51 -9.79
N ALA A 166 -18.68 13.03 -8.61
CA ALA A 166 -17.82 12.38 -7.63
C ALA A 166 -17.58 10.87 -7.93
N LEU A 167 -18.28 10.28 -8.90
CA LEU A 167 -18.12 8.88 -9.25
C LEU A 167 -16.87 8.67 -10.11
N ALA A 168 -16.12 7.59 -9.84
CA ALA A 168 -14.98 7.16 -10.64
C ALA A 168 -15.44 6.66 -12.02
N LEU A 169 -14.68 6.98 -13.07
CA LEU A 169 -15.02 6.57 -14.44
C LEU A 169 -15.00 5.04 -14.61
N GLY A 170 -14.03 4.37 -14.01
CA GLY A 170 -13.87 2.92 -14.09
C GLY A 170 -14.81 2.14 -13.16
N GLY A 171 -15.40 2.78 -12.15
CA GLY A 171 -16.16 2.12 -11.09
C GLY A 171 -17.68 2.30 -11.15
N ASN A 172 -18.21 2.86 -12.23
CA ASN A 172 -19.66 3.05 -12.43
C ASN A 172 -20.10 2.40 -13.75
N THR A 173 -19.88 1.10 -13.87
CA THR A 173 -20.10 0.31 -15.11
C THR A 173 -21.50 -0.25 -15.22
N GLY A 174 -22.29 -0.21 -14.13
CA GLY A 174 -23.60 -0.86 -14.01
C GLY A 174 -23.53 -2.35 -13.65
N ASN A 175 -22.32 -2.90 -13.45
CA ASN A 175 -22.13 -4.24 -12.94
C ASN A 175 -21.84 -4.18 -11.42
N PRO A 176 -22.77 -4.63 -10.55
CA PRO A 176 -22.64 -4.47 -9.10
C PRO A 176 -21.36 -5.10 -8.51
N LEU A 177 -20.94 -6.26 -9.02
CA LEU A 177 -19.77 -6.98 -8.51
C LEU A 177 -18.48 -6.26 -8.89
N TYR A 178 -18.41 -5.79 -10.15
CA TYR A 178 -17.24 -5.05 -10.62
C TYR A 178 -17.16 -3.67 -9.95
N ASP A 179 -18.29 -2.98 -9.83
CA ASP A 179 -18.36 -1.65 -9.20
C ASP A 179 -18.08 -1.71 -7.69
N PHE A 180 -18.45 -2.80 -7.01
CA PHE A 180 -18.04 -3.07 -5.63
C PHE A 180 -16.52 -3.28 -5.50
N PHE A 181 -15.94 -4.03 -6.42
CA PHE A 181 -14.52 -4.37 -6.42
C PHE A 181 -13.64 -3.15 -6.68
N ILE A 182 -13.89 -2.41 -7.77
CA ILE A 182 -13.11 -1.23 -8.15
C ILE A 182 -13.41 -0.03 -7.25
N GLY A 183 -14.68 0.14 -6.84
CA GLY A 183 -15.16 1.32 -6.12
C GLY A 183 -15.83 2.35 -7.02
N ARG A 184 -17.02 2.79 -6.61
CA ARG A 184 -17.83 3.72 -7.40
C ARG A 184 -17.47 5.18 -7.15
N GLU A 185 -17.19 5.56 -5.90
CA GLU A 185 -16.84 6.94 -5.53
C GLU A 185 -15.32 7.14 -5.62
N LEU A 186 -14.89 8.23 -6.27
CA LEU A 186 -13.47 8.50 -6.50
C LEU A 186 -12.73 8.85 -5.20
N ASN A 187 -13.24 9.81 -4.45
CA ASN A 187 -12.63 10.30 -3.20
C ASN A 187 -13.71 10.44 -2.12
N PRO A 188 -14.18 9.33 -1.51
CA PRO A 188 -15.22 9.37 -0.48
C PRO A 188 -14.73 10.11 0.76
N ARG A 189 -15.54 11.09 1.23
CA ARG A 189 -15.20 11.95 2.38
C ARG A 189 -16.31 12.02 3.42
N ILE A 190 -15.93 12.19 4.67
CA ILE A 190 -16.79 12.59 5.78
C ILE A 190 -16.33 13.98 6.23
N GLY A 191 -16.98 15.03 5.76
CA GLY A 191 -16.50 16.39 5.91
C GLY A 191 -15.13 16.58 5.24
N ASN A 192 -14.11 16.93 6.01
CA ASN A 192 -12.74 17.10 5.53
C ASN A 192 -11.89 15.80 5.58
N PHE A 193 -12.44 14.72 6.13
CA PHE A 193 -11.75 13.44 6.24
C PHE A 193 -11.89 12.65 4.95
N ASP A 194 -10.80 12.50 4.19
CA ASP A 194 -10.75 11.66 2.99
C ASP A 194 -10.47 10.23 3.38
N LEU A 195 -11.41 9.33 3.10
CA LEU A 195 -11.33 7.93 3.51
C LEU A 195 -10.27 7.15 2.74
N LYS A 196 -10.15 7.40 1.43
CA LYS A 196 -9.17 6.74 0.57
C LYS A 196 -7.74 7.14 0.93
N TYR A 197 -7.46 8.44 0.93
CA TYR A 197 -6.15 8.99 1.27
C TYR A 197 -5.69 8.60 2.69
N PHE A 198 -6.64 8.51 3.63
CA PHE A 198 -6.37 8.03 4.99
C PHE A 198 -5.92 6.57 4.98
N CYS A 199 -6.66 5.67 4.33
CA CYS A 199 -6.35 4.25 4.29
C CYS A 199 -5.02 3.97 3.58
N GLU A 200 -4.79 4.62 2.45
CA GLU A 200 -3.59 4.41 1.62
C GLU A 200 -2.28 4.72 2.38
N LEU A 201 -2.28 5.72 3.25
CA LEU A 201 -1.03 6.23 3.81
C LEU A 201 -0.82 5.92 5.29
N ARG A 202 -1.85 5.52 6.05
CA ARG A 202 -1.69 5.48 7.51
C ARG A 202 -1.86 4.10 8.14
N PRO A 203 -3.05 3.50 8.18
CA PRO A 203 -3.22 2.30 8.99
C PRO A 203 -2.32 1.16 8.52
N GLY A 204 -2.27 0.90 7.22
CA GLY A 204 -1.53 -0.21 6.66
C GLY A 204 -0.02 0.05 6.58
N LEU A 205 0.42 1.20 6.03
CA LEU A 205 1.85 1.50 5.91
C LEU A 205 2.54 1.60 7.27
N ILE A 206 1.96 2.34 8.22
CA ILE A 206 2.55 2.47 9.56
C ILE A 206 2.35 1.16 10.34
N GLY A 207 1.22 0.48 10.14
CA GLY A 207 0.95 -0.85 10.70
C GLY A 207 1.97 -1.90 10.27
N TRP A 208 2.42 -1.87 9.02
CA TRP A 208 3.52 -2.72 8.53
C TRP A 208 4.80 -2.55 9.38
N VAL A 209 5.21 -1.31 9.64
CA VAL A 209 6.38 -1.03 10.49
C VAL A 209 6.17 -1.56 11.91
N VAL A 210 4.97 -1.38 12.48
CA VAL A 210 4.64 -1.85 13.84
C VAL A 210 4.68 -3.37 13.93
N ILE A 211 4.11 -4.08 12.95
CA ILE A 211 4.18 -5.54 12.88
C ILE A 211 5.64 -6.00 12.82
N ASN A 212 6.46 -5.38 11.98
CA ASN A 212 7.88 -5.70 11.88
C ASN A 212 8.64 -5.51 13.19
N LEU A 213 8.38 -4.42 13.89
CA LEU A 213 8.95 -4.21 15.23
C LEU A 213 8.47 -5.26 16.22
N GLY A 214 7.23 -5.69 16.15
CA GLY A 214 6.71 -6.82 16.92
C GLY A 214 7.48 -8.12 16.65
N MET A 215 7.79 -8.41 15.36
CA MET A 215 8.60 -9.57 14.99
C MET A 215 10.03 -9.48 15.52
N LEU A 216 10.65 -8.28 15.45
CA LEU A 216 11.97 -8.03 16.00
C LEU A 216 11.98 -8.25 17.52
N MET A 217 10.98 -7.72 18.25
CA MET A 217 10.86 -7.92 19.69
C MET A 217 10.63 -9.39 20.03
N LYS A 218 9.85 -10.12 19.22
CA LYS A 218 9.67 -11.56 19.39
C LYS A 218 11.00 -12.33 19.23
N GLU A 219 11.82 -11.95 18.26
CA GLU A 219 13.14 -12.56 18.11
C GLU A 219 14.04 -12.27 19.32
N VAL A 220 14.00 -11.04 19.87
CA VAL A 220 14.72 -10.68 21.09
C VAL A 220 14.24 -11.51 22.30
N GLU A 221 12.95 -11.71 22.46
CA GLU A 221 12.38 -12.57 23.50
C GLU A 221 12.88 -14.00 23.40
N LEU A 222 12.97 -14.54 22.19
CA LEU A 222 13.37 -15.93 21.95
C LEU A 222 14.88 -16.17 22.03
N ARG A 223 15.72 -15.18 21.66
CA ARG A 223 17.16 -15.35 21.44
C ARG A 223 18.05 -14.38 22.24
N GLY A 224 17.46 -13.43 22.97
CA GLY A 224 18.17 -12.42 23.76
C GLY A 224 18.67 -11.22 22.95
N SER A 225 18.78 -11.32 21.62
CA SER A 225 19.20 -10.23 20.74
C SER A 225 18.66 -10.41 19.33
N PRO A 226 18.43 -9.32 18.58
CA PRO A 226 17.99 -9.42 17.19
C PRO A 226 19.14 -9.84 16.28
N SER A 227 18.85 -10.67 15.27
CA SER A 227 19.81 -11.04 14.23
C SER A 227 20.08 -9.86 13.28
N LEU A 228 21.25 -9.86 12.64
CA LEU A 228 21.58 -8.87 11.61
C LEU A 228 20.56 -8.88 10.45
N ALA A 229 20.07 -10.08 10.08
CA ALA A 229 19.03 -10.24 9.07
C ALA A 229 17.74 -9.51 9.45
N MET A 230 17.25 -9.69 10.69
CA MET A 230 16.05 -9.03 11.20
C MET A 230 16.21 -7.51 11.27
N ILE A 231 17.40 -7.03 11.69
CA ILE A 231 17.71 -5.59 11.72
C ILE A 231 17.63 -5.00 10.31
N LEU A 232 18.28 -5.65 9.30
CA LEU A 232 18.27 -5.15 7.94
C LEU A 232 16.86 -5.08 7.33
N VAL A 233 16.04 -6.14 7.50
CA VAL A 233 14.64 -6.13 7.04
C VAL A 233 13.88 -4.97 7.66
N ASN A 234 13.94 -4.81 8.98
CA ASN A 234 13.25 -3.72 9.67
C ASN A 234 13.74 -2.34 9.20
N CYS A 235 15.05 -2.13 9.08
CA CYS A 235 15.62 -0.86 8.65
C CYS A 235 15.23 -0.50 7.21
N PHE A 236 15.29 -1.45 6.28
CA PHE A 236 14.96 -1.19 4.87
C PHE A 236 13.48 -0.88 4.69
N GLN A 237 12.61 -1.64 5.32
CA GLN A 237 11.18 -1.44 5.21
C GLN A 237 10.73 -0.18 5.98
N LEU A 238 11.34 0.14 7.12
CA LEU A 238 11.13 1.42 7.79
C LEU A 238 11.59 2.60 6.90
N LEU A 239 12.74 2.50 6.24
CA LEU A 239 13.22 3.53 5.30
C LEU A 239 12.20 3.74 4.17
N TYR A 240 11.67 2.65 3.61
CA TYR A 240 10.67 2.71 2.54
C TYR A 240 9.40 3.45 2.99
N VAL A 241 8.84 3.07 4.13
CA VAL A 241 7.64 3.70 4.69
C VAL A 241 7.89 5.15 5.09
N ALA A 242 9.02 5.43 5.74
CA ALA A 242 9.41 6.79 6.13
C ALA A 242 9.57 7.69 4.90
N ASP A 243 10.18 7.20 3.82
CA ASP A 243 10.32 7.94 2.56
C ASP A 243 8.97 8.20 1.89
N ALA A 244 8.08 7.21 1.87
CA ALA A 244 6.72 7.38 1.32
C ALA A 244 5.95 8.47 2.07
N LEU A 245 5.98 8.45 3.40
CA LEU A 245 5.29 9.43 4.24
C LEU A 245 5.98 10.82 4.25
N TRP A 246 7.30 10.87 4.12
CA TRP A 246 8.01 12.14 3.95
C TRP A 246 7.65 12.84 2.64
N ASN A 247 7.42 12.07 1.59
CA ASN A 247 7.03 12.54 0.26
C ASN A 247 5.51 12.38 0.01
N GLU A 248 4.71 12.35 1.04
CA GLU A 248 3.26 12.12 1.05
C GLU A 248 2.50 12.94 -0.01
N GLU A 249 2.93 14.18 -0.26
CA GLU A 249 2.32 15.04 -1.27
C GLU A 249 2.37 14.45 -2.70
N ALA A 250 3.36 13.62 -3.00
CA ALA A 250 3.50 13.00 -4.32
C ALA A 250 2.37 12.00 -4.61
N VAL A 251 1.76 11.41 -3.58
CA VAL A 251 0.63 10.48 -3.68
C VAL A 251 -0.60 11.16 -4.30
N LEU A 252 -0.79 12.47 -4.08
CA LEU A 252 -1.92 13.23 -4.63
C LEU A 252 -1.97 13.25 -6.17
N THR A 253 -0.93 12.78 -6.85
CA THR A 253 -0.86 12.69 -8.32
C THR A 253 -0.82 11.24 -8.83
N THR A 254 -0.95 10.24 -7.95
CA THR A 254 -1.00 8.82 -8.32
C THR A 254 -2.35 8.45 -8.97
N MET A 255 -2.38 7.32 -9.65
CA MET A 255 -3.60 6.82 -10.27
C MET A 255 -4.65 6.49 -9.21
N ASP A 256 -4.21 5.93 -8.08
CA ASP A 256 -5.09 5.54 -6.97
C ASP A 256 -5.93 6.74 -6.48
N ILE A 257 -5.31 7.92 -6.36
CA ILE A 257 -6.02 9.14 -5.89
C ILE A 257 -6.82 9.83 -7.00
N VAL A 258 -6.30 9.87 -8.25
CA VAL A 258 -6.89 10.74 -9.28
C VAL A 258 -7.82 10.01 -10.26
N HIS A 259 -7.81 8.69 -10.29
CA HIS A 259 -8.53 7.90 -11.28
C HIS A 259 -9.35 6.76 -10.68
N ASP A 260 -8.78 5.97 -9.76
CA ASP A 260 -9.40 4.76 -9.27
C ASP A 260 -10.45 5.05 -8.21
N GLY A 261 -11.57 4.33 -8.27
CA GLY A 261 -12.59 4.38 -7.22
C GLY A 261 -12.08 3.75 -5.92
N PHE A 262 -12.67 4.12 -4.80
CA PHE A 262 -12.34 3.51 -3.52
C PHE A 262 -13.30 2.37 -3.21
N GLY A 263 -12.93 1.16 -3.63
CA GLY A 263 -13.67 -0.09 -3.44
C GLY A 263 -12.84 -1.15 -2.74
N PHE A 264 -13.29 -2.41 -2.84
CA PHE A 264 -12.63 -3.54 -2.17
C PHE A 264 -11.15 -3.66 -2.54
N MET A 265 -10.79 -3.44 -3.80
CA MET A 265 -9.42 -3.57 -4.28
C MET A 265 -8.43 -2.72 -3.46
N LEU A 266 -8.70 -1.41 -3.34
CA LEU A 266 -7.83 -0.51 -2.60
C LEU A 266 -7.99 -0.68 -1.08
N VAL A 267 -9.22 -0.82 -0.58
CA VAL A 267 -9.47 -1.02 0.87
C VAL A 267 -8.72 -2.26 1.39
N PHE A 268 -8.84 -3.38 0.68
CA PHE A 268 -8.13 -4.61 1.05
C PHE A 268 -6.61 -4.46 0.87
N GLY A 269 -6.19 -3.78 -0.20
CA GLY A 269 -4.79 -3.45 -0.45
C GLY A 269 -4.17 -2.73 0.75
N ASP A 270 -4.80 -1.67 1.18
CA ASP A 270 -4.31 -0.77 2.22
C ASP A 270 -4.37 -1.39 3.63
N LEU A 271 -5.47 -2.08 3.96
CA LEU A 271 -5.71 -2.53 5.34
C LEU A 271 -5.25 -3.97 5.62
N ALA A 272 -5.17 -4.81 4.60
CA ALA A 272 -4.85 -6.23 4.76
C ALA A 272 -3.63 -6.67 3.94
N TRP A 273 -3.57 -6.35 2.64
CA TRP A 273 -2.47 -6.80 1.81
C TRP A 273 -1.14 -6.20 2.26
N VAL A 274 -1.01 -4.87 2.28
CA VAL A 274 0.24 -4.18 2.61
C VAL A 274 0.79 -4.58 3.99
N PRO A 275 0.06 -4.43 5.12
CA PRO A 275 0.67 -4.67 6.42
C PRO A 275 1.06 -6.12 6.64
N PHE A 276 0.35 -7.09 6.07
CA PHE A 276 0.58 -8.50 6.34
C PHE A 276 1.50 -9.20 5.34
N THR A 277 1.47 -8.85 4.04
CA THR A 277 2.35 -9.49 3.06
C THR A 277 3.77 -8.92 3.09
N TYR A 278 3.91 -7.63 3.33
CA TYR A 278 5.24 -7.03 3.42
C TYR A 278 5.95 -7.29 4.75
N SER A 279 5.26 -7.78 5.78
CA SER A 279 5.87 -8.23 7.04
C SER A 279 6.25 -9.71 7.06
N LEU A 280 6.01 -10.46 5.97
CA LEU A 280 6.32 -11.89 5.89
C LEU A 280 7.80 -12.19 6.10
N GLN A 281 8.72 -11.35 5.61
CA GLN A 281 10.15 -11.53 5.82
C GLN A 281 10.50 -11.50 7.30
N ALA A 282 9.98 -10.51 8.03
CA ALA A 282 10.21 -10.41 9.47
C ALA A 282 9.56 -11.59 10.23
N ALA A 283 8.32 -11.98 9.87
CA ALA A 283 7.66 -13.14 10.47
C ALA A 283 8.41 -14.45 10.22
N PHE A 284 8.93 -14.65 9.01
CA PHE A 284 9.77 -15.79 8.64
C PHE A 284 11.04 -15.87 9.48
N LEU A 285 11.74 -14.76 9.66
CA LEU A 285 12.99 -14.71 10.42
C LEU A 285 12.81 -15.02 11.92
N VAL A 286 11.63 -14.80 12.49
CA VAL A 286 11.32 -15.20 13.87
C VAL A 286 11.47 -16.73 14.03
N VAL A 287 11.00 -17.50 13.06
CA VAL A 287 11.03 -18.98 13.10
C VAL A 287 12.32 -19.52 12.49
N HIS A 288 12.83 -18.89 11.44
CA HIS A 288 13.99 -19.32 10.64
C HIS A 288 15.14 -18.33 10.75
N PRO A 289 15.91 -18.33 11.85
CA PRO A 289 17.03 -17.42 12.04
C PRO A 289 18.12 -17.66 11.00
N GLN A 290 18.58 -16.59 10.37
CA GLN A 290 19.61 -16.64 9.34
C GLN A 290 20.91 -16.02 9.83
N ALA A 291 22.02 -16.77 9.68
CA ALA A 291 23.35 -16.25 9.93
C ALA A 291 23.84 -15.48 8.69
N LEU A 292 23.86 -14.16 8.76
CA LEU A 292 24.32 -13.31 7.67
C LEU A 292 25.78 -12.90 7.91
N THR A 293 26.65 -13.13 6.91
CA THR A 293 28.04 -12.67 6.96
C THR A 293 28.10 -11.14 6.77
N PHE A 294 29.14 -10.49 7.34
CA PHE A 294 29.32 -9.04 7.15
C PHE A 294 29.46 -8.64 5.67
N LEU A 295 30.12 -9.46 4.86
CA LEU A 295 30.26 -9.22 3.42
C LEU A 295 28.90 -9.34 2.72
N GLY A 296 28.08 -10.35 3.07
CA GLY A 296 26.72 -10.51 2.56
C GLY A 296 25.84 -9.32 2.97
N ALA A 297 25.90 -8.90 4.22
CA ALA A 297 25.17 -7.72 4.69
C ALA A 297 25.58 -6.45 3.93
N ALA A 298 26.87 -6.22 3.73
CA ALA A 298 27.39 -5.07 2.98
C ALA A 298 26.87 -5.07 1.52
N ALA A 299 26.88 -6.24 0.85
CA ALA A 299 26.34 -6.38 -0.50
C ALA A 299 24.83 -6.09 -0.57
N ILE A 300 24.06 -6.57 0.39
CA ILE A 300 22.62 -6.33 0.49
C ILE A 300 22.33 -4.85 0.77
N ILE A 301 23.07 -4.20 1.66
CA ILE A 301 22.96 -2.76 1.93
C ILE A 301 23.27 -1.96 0.67
N ALA A 302 24.33 -2.31 -0.07
CA ALA A 302 24.68 -1.66 -1.33
C ALA A 302 23.56 -1.82 -2.38
N LEU A 303 22.97 -3.02 -2.51
CA LEU A 303 21.86 -3.29 -3.41
C LEU A 303 20.65 -2.42 -3.06
N ASN A 304 20.27 -2.35 -1.77
CA ASN A 304 19.17 -1.49 -1.31
C ASN A 304 19.44 -0.02 -1.60
N GLY A 305 20.68 0.45 -1.35
CA GLY A 305 21.11 1.82 -1.63
C GLY A 305 21.01 2.20 -3.11
N VAL A 306 21.44 1.29 -4.01
CA VAL A 306 21.29 1.47 -5.47
C VAL A 306 19.82 1.51 -5.87
N GLY A 307 19.00 0.57 -5.39
CA GLY A 307 17.56 0.55 -5.62
C GLY A 307 16.87 1.85 -5.19
N TYR A 308 17.15 2.28 -3.95
CA TYR A 308 16.62 3.53 -3.39
C TYR A 308 17.06 4.76 -4.21
N TYR A 309 18.32 4.83 -4.62
CA TYR A 309 18.81 5.94 -5.45
C TYR A 309 18.08 6.02 -6.79
N ILE A 310 17.92 4.90 -7.50
CA ILE A 310 17.19 4.82 -8.77
C ILE A 310 15.72 5.24 -8.55
N PHE A 311 15.07 4.67 -7.53
CA PHE A 311 13.68 4.96 -7.18
C PHE A 311 13.44 6.45 -6.93
N ARG A 312 14.27 7.06 -6.08
CA ARG A 312 14.14 8.49 -5.72
C ARG A 312 14.45 9.41 -6.88
N LYS A 313 15.52 9.17 -7.63
CA LYS A 313 15.94 10.04 -8.73
C LYS A 313 14.95 10.00 -9.90
N SER A 314 14.47 8.82 -10.27
CA SER A 314 13.49 8.67 -11.35
C SER A 314 12.13 9.30 -11.00
N ASN A 315 11.62 9.08 -9.76
CA ASN A 315 10.38 9.71 -9.30
C ASN A 315 10.54 11.22 -9.16
N SER A 316 11.67 11.73 -8.64
CA SER A 316 11.93 13.15 -8.54
C SER A 316 11.97 13.84 -9.92
N GLN A 317 12.61 13.21 -10.91
CA GLN A 317 12.65 13.70 -12.30
C GLN A 317 11.25 13.77 -12.90
N LYS A 318 10.43 12.73 -12.74
CA LYS A 318 9.03 12.70 -13.19
C LYS A 318 8.19 13.78 -12.51
N ASN A 319 8.31 13.89 -11.19
CA ASN A 319 7.56 14.89 -10.42
C ASN A 319 7.93 16.30 -10.83
N GLN A 320 9.24 16.62 -10.97
CA GLN A 320 9.71 17.91 -11.43
C GLN A 320 9.18 18.27 -12.82
N PHE A 321 9.21 17.29 -13.75
CA PHE A 321 8.67 17.49 -15.10
C PHE A 321 7.16 17.75 -15.11
N ARG A 322 6.41 17.09 -14.22
CA ARG A 322 4.96 17.31 -14.10
C ARG A 322 4.61 18.66 -13.48
N ARG A 323 5.43 19.15 -12.54
CA ARG A 323 5.21 20.43 -11.85
C ARG A 323 5.63 21.62 -12.72
N ASP A 324 6.80 21.53 -13.32
CA ASP A 324 7.38 22.58 -14.15
C ASP A 324 8.27 21.98 -15.25
N PRO A 325 7.70 21.72 -16.45
CA PRO A 325 8.47 21.21 -17.59
C PRO A 325 9.59 22.14 -18.06
N SER A 326 9.56 23.45 -17.70
CA SER A 326 10.56 24.44 -18.07
C SER A 326 11.75 24.49 -17.12
N HIS A 327 11.68 23.78 -15.97
CA HIS A 327 12.75 23.78 -15.00
C HIS A 327 14.07 23.26 -15.60
N PRO A 328 15.23 23.92 -15.33
CA PRO A 328 16.52 23.61 -15.98
C PRO A 328 16.96 22.12 -15.89
N SER A 329 16.57 21.40 -14.83
CA SER A 329 16.92 20.00 -14.63
C SER A 329 16.16 19.02 -15.55
N VAL A 330 15.05 19.45 -16.16
CA VAL A 330 14.18 18.59 -16.99
C VAL A 330 13.84 19.21 -18.35
N ALA A 331 14.07 20.51 -18.56
CA ALA A 331 13.70 21.24 -19.78
C ALA A 331 14.37 20.69 -21.06
N ARG A 332 15.55 20.06 -20.93
CA ARG A 332 16.31 19.47 -22.04
C ARG A 332 15.98 18.00 -22.31
N LEU A 333 15.07 17.41 -21.51
CA LEU A 333 14.73 16.01 -21.68
C LEU A 333 13.77 15.83 -22.86
N GLU A 334 14.02 14.76 -23.62
CA GLU A 334 13.15 14.38 -24.73
C GLU A 334 11.82 13.85 -24.22
N THR A 335 10.77 14.16 -24.96
CA THR A 335 9.40 13.80 -24.61
C THR A 335 8.62 13.39 -25.84
N ILE A 336 7.63 12.50 -25.67
CA ILE A 336 6.64 12.17 -26.68
C ILE A 336 5.27 12.67 -26.28
N ALA A 337 4.48 13.11 -27.26
CA ALA A 337 3.08 13.48 -27.05
C ALA A 337 2.21 12.20 -26.98
N THR A 338 1.24 12.20 -26.07
CA THR A 338 0.25 11.11 -25.96
C THR A 338 -1.06 11.52 -26.65
N ALA A 339 -1.91 10.55 -26.93
CA ALA A 339 -3.26 10.78 -27.48
C ALA A 339 -4.14 11.66 -26.57
N THR A 340 -3.84 11.70 -25.28
CA THR A 340 -4.54 12.52 -24.29
C THR A 340 -4.01 13.96 -24.18
N GLY A 341 -3.06 14.36 -25.05
CA GLY A 341 -2.42 15.68 -25.04
C GLY A 341 -1.36 15.87 -23.94
N LYS A 342 -1.10 14.88 -23.12
CA LYS A 342 -0.01 14.90 -22.12
C LYS A 342 1.31 14.52 -22.79
N ARG A 343 2.44 14.92 -22.16
CA ARG A 343 3.79 14.55 -22.61
C ARG A 343 4.41 13.53 -21.66
N LEU A 344 5.09 12.52 -22.20
CA LEU A 344 5.85 11.52 -21.46
C LEU A 344 7.34 11.72 -21.66
N LEU A 345 8.12 11.60 -20.58
CA LEU A 345 9.58 11.56 -20.64
C LEU A 345 10.07 10.28 -21.32
N VAL A 346 11.01 10.42 -22.25
CA VAL A 346 11.68 9.30 -22.95
C VAL A 346 13.20 9.40 -22.91
N SER A 347 13.75 10.29 -22.09
CA SER A 347 15.19 10.43 -21.85
C SER A 347 15.50 10.63 -20.36
N GLY A 348 16.79 10.74 -20.03
CA GLY A 348 17.23 10.71 -18.64
C GLY A 348 16.98 9.33 -18.01
N TRP A 349 16.46 9.28 -16.78
CA TRP A 349 16.08 8.02 -16.13
C TRP A 349 15.04 7.24 -16.94
N TRP A 350 14.08 7.92 -17.53
CA TRP A 350 12.95 7.37 -18.31
C TRP A 350 13.35 6.94 -19.73
N GLY A 351 14.61 7.15 -20.14
CA GLY A 351 15.20 6.64 -21.35
C GLY A 351 15.95 5.32 -21.16
N LEU A 352 16.27 4.94 -19.92
CA LEU A 352 17.00 3.68 -19.65
C LEU A 352 16.07 2.46 -19.72
N VAL A 353 14.94 2.54 -19.05
CA VAL A 353 13.87 1.53 -19.03
C VAL A 353 12.52 2.25 -18.95
N ARG A 354 11.45 1.55 -19.36
CA ARG A 354 10.09 2.10 -19.38
C ARG A 354 9.61 2.58 -18.00
N HIS A 355 10.01 1.89 -16.94
CA HIS A 355 9.62 2.16 -15.55
C HIS A 355 10.85 2.09 -14.62
N PRO A 356 11.74 3.11 -14.65
CA PRO A 356 12.95 3.10 -13.83
C PRO A 356 12.65 3.15 -12.32
N ASN A 357 11.55 3.76 -11.93
CA ASN A 357 11.09 3.74 -10.55
C ASN A 357 10.71 2.33 -10.09
N TYR A 358 10.06 1.50 -10.91
CA TYR A 358 9.77 0.10 -10.60
C TYR A 358 11.04 -0.74 -10.53
N LEU A 359 12.03 -0.47 -11.39
CA LEU A 359 13.34 -1.13 -11.27
C LEU A 359 13.98 -0.86 -9.91
N GLY A 360 14.00 0.40 -9.46
CA GLY A 360 14.50 0.75 -8.14
C GLY A 360 13.72 0.08 -7.01
N ASP A 361 12.40 0.05 -7.10
CA ASP A 361 11.52 -0.61 -6.15
C ASP A 361 11.78 -2.12 -6.06
N LEU A 362 11.89 -2.81 -7.19
CA LEU A 362 12.21 -4.24 -7.26
C LEU A 362 13.59 -4.56 -6.66
N LEU A 363 14.60 -3.70 -6.87
CA LEU A 363 15.92 -3.88 -6.26
C LEU A 363 15.86 -3.73 -4.73
N MET A 364 15.05 -2.80 -4.21
CA MET A 364 14.81 -2.68 -2.77
C MET A 364 14.05 -3.90 -2.23
N ALA A 365 13.02 -4.35 -2.93
CA ALA A 365 12.24 -5.53 -2.57
C ALA A 365 13.12 -6.79 -2.52
N LEU A 366 14.01 -6.96 -3.49
CA LEU A 366 15.01 -8.03 -3.48
C LEU A 366 15.94 -7.88 -2.28
N ALA A 367 16.44 -6.67 -2.00
CA ALA A 367 17.36 -6.41 -0.90
C ALA A 367 16.77 -6.76 0.47
N TRP A 368 15.48 -6.48 0.74
CA TRP A 368 14.89 -6.88 2.01
C TRP A 368 14.43 -8.34 2.05
N SER A 369 14.41 -9.05 0.92
CA SER A 369 14.09 -10.48 0.87
C SER A 369 15.35 -11.37 1.03
N LEU A 370 16.50 -10.92 0.54
CA LEU A 370 17.78 -11.66 0.63
C LEU A 370 18.21 -12.03 2.05
N PRO A 371 17.96 -11.24 3.10
CA PRO A 371 18.28 -11.63 4.48
C PRO A 371 17.58 -12.90 4.96
N CYS A 372 16.46 -13.30 4.32
CA CYS A 372 15.77 -14.53 4.65
C CYS A 372 16.48 -15.81 4.20
N GLY A 373 17.62 -15.69 3.48
CA GLY A 373 18.54 -16.80 3.18
C GLY A 373 18.15 -17.65 2.00
N LYS A 374 18.92 -18.74 1.81
CA LYS A 374 18.79 -19.68 0.69
C LYS A 374 17.73 -20.77 0.89
N THR A 375 17.02 -20.78 1.99
CA THR A 375 16.07 -21.85 2.36
C THR A 375 14.82 -21.95 1.45
N LEU A 376 14.76 -21.16 0.38
CA LEU A 376 13.80 -21.37 -0.70
C LEU A 376 14.21 -22.47 -1.70
N SER A 377 15.36 -23.10 -1.52
CA SER A 377 15.94 -24.10 -2.46
C SER A 377 16.22 -25.47 -1.85
N GLU A 378 15.89 -25.72 -0.59
CA GLU A 378 15.85 -27.07 0.01
C GLU A 378 14.38 -27.43 0.39
#